data_53e8f470807278c76ab0fad25fff58ae
#
_entry.id   53e8f470807278c76ab0fad25fff58ae
#
_cell.length_a   1.000
_cell.length_b   1.000
_cell.length_c   1.000
_cell.angle_alpha   90.00
_cell.angle_beta   90.00
_cell.angle_gamma   90.00
#
_symmetry.space_group_name_H-M   'P 1'
#
loop_
_entity.id
_entity.type
_entity.pdbx_description
1 polymer ?
#
loop_
_entity_poly.entity_id
_entity_poly.type
_entity_poly.pdbx_seq_one_letter_code
_entity_poly.pdbx_strand_id
1 'polypeptide(L)'
;MSTETISLGLPPLPRTRRSRADIEAATPVTSAKKVLLATPRGYCAGVDRAVIAVEKALEHYGAPVYVRKQIVHNRHVVETLEQQGAIFVDEVDEVPEGSVTVFSAHGVSPAVVSAAGDRQLNTIDATCPLVNKVHREAVRFAKQDYDILLIGHTGHEEVEGTAGEAPEHIQIVNSPDEVDSVTVRDPEKVVWISQTTLSVDETLETVARLRERFPSLQDPPSDDICYATSNRQGAIKEIAPQSDLVIVVGSANSSNSVRLKEVALEYGAKRAERVDFAHQVDESWFEGVATVGLTSGASVPEVLVQEVLALLAEYGYENIEEVETAKEDILFSLPKELRAALKNDENTG
;
A
#
# COMPACT_ATOMS: atom_id res chain seq x y z
N MET A 1 -14.47 -21.89 26.43
CA MET A 1 -13.65 -22.40 25.34
C MET A 1 -12.42 -21.52 25.29
N SER A 2 -11.25 -22.10 25.55
CA SER A 2 -10.00 -21.37 25.76
C SER A 2 -9.40 -20.98 24.41
N THR A 3 -9.14 -19.68 24.24
CA THR A 3 -8.37 -19.15 23.10
C THR A 3 -6.88 -19.50 23.33
N GLU A 4 -6.38 -20.51 22.66
CA GLU A 4 -4.95 -20.77 22.61
C GLU A 4 -4.27 -19.76 21.70
N THR A 5 -3.42 -18.92 22.29
CA THR A 5 -2.54 -18.02 21.57
C THR A 5 -1.37 -18.83 21.01
N ILE A 6 -1.31 -19.04 19.70
CA ILE A 6 -0.19 -19.70 19.04
C ILE A 6 1.01 -18.75 19.06
N SER A 7 1.98 -19.04 19.90
CA SER A 7 3.28 -18.35 19.94
C SER A 7 4.14 -18.86 18.79
N LEU A 8 4.38 -18.04 17.77
CA LEU A 8 5.35 -18.29 16.71
C LEU A 8 6.76 -18.15 17.27
N GLY A 9 7.41 -19.29 17.54
CA GLY A 9 8.78 -19.39 18.03
C GLY A 9 9.82 -19.01 16.97
N LEU A 10 10.12 -17.71 16.85
CA LEU A 10 11.31 -17.25 16.14
C LEU A 10 12.52 -17.29 17.10
N PRO A 11 13.70 -17.74 16.65
CA PRO A 11 14.89 -17.76 17.49
C PRO A 11 15.30 -16.33 17.87
N PRO A 12 15.67 -16.07 19.13
CA PRO A 12 16.10 -14.75 19.56
C PRO A 12 17.42 -14.37 18.88
N LEU A 13 17.42 -13.23 18.17
CA LEU A 13 18.64 -12.64 17.65
C LEU A 13 19.50 -12.14 18.83
N PRO A 14 20.81 -12.41 18.86
CA PRO A 14 21.70 -11.90 19.89
C PRO A 14 21.92 -10.39 19.63
N ARG A 15 21.18 -9.54 20.33
CA ARG A 15 21.45 -8.10 20.42
C ARG A 15 21.68 -7.76 21.88
N THR A 16 22.83 -7.17 22.16
CA THR A 16 23.04 -6.38 23.37
C THR A 16 22.23 -5.10 23.24
N ARG A 17 20.93 -5.14 23.62
CA ARG A 17 20.10 -3.93 23.69
C ARG A 17 20.65 -3.05 24.81
N ARG A 18 20.87 -1.77 24.53
CA ARG A 18 21.14 -0.77 25.57
C ARG A 18 19.92 -0.72 26.49
N SER A 19 20.16 -0.56 27.78
CA SER A 19 19.07 -0.44 28.75
C SER A 19 18.39 0.94 28.63
N ARG A 20 17.15 1.05 29.11
CA ARG A 20 16.45 2.34 29.25
C ARG A 20 17.34 3.38 29.96
N ALA A 21 18.07 2.98 31.01
CA ALA A 21 18.97 3.85 31.76
C ALA A 21 20.15 4.36 30.92
N ASP A 22 20.68 3.55 29.99
CA ASP A 22 21.78 3.96 29.12
C ASP A 22 21.34 5.01 28.09
N ILE A 23 20.10 4.92 27.60
CA ILE A 23 19.53 5.87 26.64
C ILE A 23 19.17 7.18 27.34
N GLU A 24 18.60 7.14 28.54
CA GLU A 24 18.27 8.32 29.34
C GLU A 24 19.50 9.08 29.84
N ALA A 25 20.63 8.39 30.02
CA ALA A 25 21.90 9.01 30.43
C ALA A 25 22.62 9.73 29.28
N ALA A 26 22.36 9.36 28.03
CA ALA A 26 23.06 9.91 26.86
C ALA A 26 22.59 11.32 26.49
N THR A 27 21.32 11.67 26.72
CA THR A 27 20.77 13.01 26.47
C THR A 27 19.55 13.25 27.36
N PRO A 28 19.55 14.22 28.29
CA PRO A 28 18.40 14.49 29.11
C PRO A 28 17.26 15.08 28.27
N VAL A 29 16.19 14.32 28.14
CA VAL A 29 14.94 14.79 27.53
C VAL A 29 14.20 15.62 28.58
N THR A 30 14.02 16.91 28.33
CA THR A 30 13.39 17.86 29.28
C THR A 30 11.87 17.81 29.26
N SER A 31 11.27 17.17 28.27
CA SER A 31 9.82 16.94 28.11
C SER A 31 9.45 15.47 28.34
N ALA A 32 8.22 15.22 28.84
CA ALA A 32 7.71 13.86 28.97
C ALA A 32 7.67 13.16 27.58
N LYS A 33 8.17 11.93 27.53
CA LYS A 33 8.14 11.12 26.31
C LYS A 33 6.70 10.78 25.92
N LYS A 34 6.36 10.96 24.64
CA LYS A 34 5.03 10.63 24.13
C LYS A 34 5.07 10.06 22.70
N VAL A 35 4.01 9.36 22.34
CA VAL A 35 3.71 8.93 20.99
C VAL A 35 2.53 9.72 20.44
N LEU A 36 2.66 10.29 19.25
CA LEU A 36 1.55 10.77 18.43
C LEU A 36 1.18 9.68 17.46
N LEU A 37 0.04 9.03 17.70
CA LEU A 37 -0.43 7.91 16.89
C LEU A 37 -1.40 8.41 15.83
N ALA A 38 -0.98 8.38 14.57
CA ALA A 38 -1.80 8.87 13.46
C ALA A 38 -3.01 7.95 13.18
N THR A 39 -4.16 8.56 12.92
CA THR A 39 -5.39 7.89 12.50
C THR A 39 -6.03 8.68 11.35
N PRO A 40 -6.39 8.04 10.19
CA PRO A 40 -6.33 6.59 9.96
C PRO A 40 -4.92 6.08 9.68
N ARG A 41 -4.73 4.79 9.96
CA ARG A 41 -3.55 4.00 9.67
C ARG A 41 -3.95 2.56 9.34
N GLY A 42 -3.00 1.72 8.93
CA GLY A 42 -3.25 0.31 8.69
C GLY A 42 -4.14 0.01 7.50
N TYR A 43 -4.74 -1.16 7.47
CA TYR A 43 -5.52 -1.66 6.33
C TYR A 43 -6.55 -0.67 5.82
N CYS A 44 -6.54 -0.46 4.49
CA CYS A 44 -7.65 0.18 3.79
C CYS A 44 -8.64 -0.89 3.28
N ALA A 45 -9.85 -0.47 2.89
CA ALA A 45 -10.88 -1.39 2.40
C ALA A 45 -10.43 -2.23 1.19
N GLY A 46 -9.56 -1.70 0.32
CA GLY A 46 -9.03 -2.43 -0.84
C GLY A 46 -8.09 -3.56 -0.44
N VAL A 47 -7.22 -3.29 0.52
CA VAL A 47 -6.28 -4.28 1.09
C VAL A 47 -7.03 -5.35 1.87
N ASP A 48 -7.92 -4.95 2.77
CA ASP A 48 -8.74 -5.87 3.57
C ASP A 48 -9.51 -6.86 2.67
N ARG A 49 -10.18 -6.32 1.64
CA ARG A 49 -10.87 -7.14 0.63
C ARG A 49 -9.94 -8.14 -0.07
N ALA A 50 -8.71 -7.75 -0.41
CA ALA A 50 -7.79 -8.60 -1.14
C ALA A 50 -7.22 -9.72 -0.26
N VAL A 51 -6.88 -9.42 0.99
CA VAL A 51 -6.41 -10.42 1.96
C VAL A 51 -7.52 -11.42 2.26
N ILE A 52 -8.73 -10.96 2.59
CA ILE A 52 -9.88 -11.82 2.82
C ILE A 52 -10.21 -12.69 1.59
N ALA A 53 -10.00 -12.18 0.37
CA ALA A 53 -10.25 -12.98 -0.83
C ALA A 53 -9.32 -14.20 -0.92
N VAL A 54 -8.04 -14.09 -0.56
CA VAL A 54 -7.12 -15.23 -0.50
C VAL A 54 -7.49 -16.19 0.62
N GLU A 55 -7.78 -15.69 1.82
CA GLU A 55 -8.22 -16.50 2.96
C GLU A 55 -9.47 -17.31 2.62
N LYS A 56 -10.47 -16.67 2.04
CA LYS A 56 -11.72 -17.34 1.63
C LYS A 56 -11.53 -18.29 0.45
N ALA A 57 -10.58 -18.02 -0.45
CA ALA A 57 -10.23 -18.97 -1.50
C ALA A 57 -9.57 -20.22 -0.92
N LEU A 58 -8.66 -20.07 0.05
CA LEU A 58 -8.04 -21.19 0.76
C LEU A 58 -9.07 -22.02 1.55
N GLU A 59 -10.01 -21.37 2.24
CA GLU A 59 -11.11 -22.04 2.96
C GLU A 59 -12.00 -22.86 2.01
N HIS A 60 -12.36 -22.29 0.86
CA HIS A 60 -13.33 -22.89 -0.07
C HIS A 60 -12.71 -23.96 -0.99
N TYR A 61 -11.57 -23.66 -1.60
CA TYR A 61 -10.93 -24.56 -2.57
C TYR A 61 -9.89 -25.49 -1.95
N GLY A 62 -9.41 -25.19 -0.74
CA GLY A 62 -8.27 -25.84 -0.13
C GLY A 62 -6.94 -25.35 -0.71
N ALA A 63 -5.85 -25.70 -0.02
CA ALA A 63 -4.51 -25.41 -0.51
C ALA A 63 -4.08 -26.39 -1.62
N PRO A 64 -3.28 -25.97 -2.61
CA PRO A 64 -2.74 -24.62 -2.76
C PRO A 64 -3.68 -23.66 -3.49
N VAL A 65 -3.62 -22.38 -3.12
CA VAL A 65 -4.15 -21.26 -3.90
C VAL A 65 -2.96 -20.43 -4.37
N TYR A 66 -2.87 -20.18 -5.68
CA TYR A 66 -1.78 -19.41 -6.25
C TYR A 66 -2.13 -17.91 -6.23
N VAL A 67 -1.15 -17.06 -5.97
CA VAL A 67 -1.30 -15.61 -5.96
C VAL A 67 -0.24 -15.02 -6.88
N ARG A 68 -0.65 -14.29 -7.93
CA ARG A 68 0.30 -13.61 -8.80
C ARG A 68 0.83 -12.37 -8.13
N LYS A 69 2.18 -12.25 -8.05
CA LYS A 69 2.89 -11.24 -7.29
C LYS A 69 2.49 -11.29 -5.80
N GLN A 70 2.74 -10.22 -5.07
CA GLN A 70 2.23 -10.11 -3.70
C GLN A 70 0.77 -9.65 -3.71
N ILE A 71 -0.09 -10.26 -2.90
CA ILE A 71 -1.51 -9.84 -2.81
C ILE A 71 -1.62 -8.36 -2.44
N VAL A 72 -0.76 -7.91 -1.55
CA VAL A 72 -0.49 -6.53 -1.16
C VAL A 72 0.98 -6.42 -0.76
N HIS A 73 1.58 -5.24 -0.88
CA HIS A 73 2.98 -5.02 -0.52
C HIS A 73 3.18 -4.97 1.00
N ASN A 74 3.13 -6.14 1.63
CA ASN A 74 3.42 -6.31 3.05
C ASN A 74 3.98 -7.72 3.31
N ARG A 75 5.21 -7.77 3.82
CA ARG A 75 5.93 -9.03 4.05
C ARG A 75 5.22 -9.94 5.05
N HIS A 76 4.71 -9.40 6.15
CA HIS A 76 3.99 -10.18 7.17
C HIS A 76 2.73 -10.84 6.58
N VAL A 77 1.98 -10.11 5.74
CA VAL A 77 0.77 -10.62 5.08
C VAL A 77 1.12 -11.79 4.15
N VAL A 78 2.16 -11.62 3.33
CA VAL A 78 2.64 -12.68 2.42
C VAL A 78 3.04 -13.92 3.20
N GLU A 79 3.92 -13.78 4.21
CA GLU A 79 4.39 -14.89 5.05
C GLU A 79 3.22 -15.59 5.79
N THR A 80 2.22 -14.85 6.24
CA THR A 80 1.04 -15.39 6.92
C THR A 80 0.18 -16.23 5.96
N LEU A 81 -0.06 -15.74 4.74
CA LEU A 81 -0.84 -16.47 3.75
C LEU A 81 -0.10 -17.70 3.20
N GLU A 82 1.24 -17.63 3.06
CA GLU A 82 2.07 -18.80 2.72
C GLU A 82 1.94 -19.91 3.76
N GLN A 83 1.95 -19.57 5.04
CA GLN A 83 1.75 -20.53 6.13
C GLN A 83 0.35 -21.19 6.08
N GLN A 84 -0.64 -20.51 5.51
CA GLN A 84 -2.00 -21.02 5.30
C GLN A 84 -2.14 -21.85 4.02
N GLY A 85 -1.11 -21.87 3.15
CA GLY A 85 -1.08 -22.68 1.93
C GLY A 85 -1.25 -21.89 0.63
N ALA A 86 -1.14 -20.56 0.66
CA ALA A 86 -0.99 -19.76 -0.55
C ALA A 86 0.43 -19.96 -1.15
N ILE A 87 0.52 -19.94 -2.48
CA ILE A 87 1.78 -19.98 -3.22
C ILE A 87 1.87 -18.72 -4.06
N PHE A 88 2.83 -17.87 -3.74
CA PHE A 88 3.09 -16.65 -4.50
C PHE A 88 4.00 -16.96 -5.69
N VAL A 89 3.61 -16.49 -6.87
CA VAL A 89 4.34 -16.66 -8.13
C VAL A 89 4.55 -15.31 -8.78
N ASP A 90 5.60 -15.18 -9.58
CA ASP A 90 5.82 -13.95 -10.32
C ASP A 90 4.88 -13.83 -11.51
N GLU A 91 4.71 -14.88 -12.28
CA GLU A 91 3.86 -14.86 -13.47
C GLU A 91 2.92 -16.06 -13.54
N VAL A 92 1.85 -15.93 -14.32
CA VAL A 92 0.81 -16.96 -14.44
C VAL A 92 1.29 -18.23 -15.14
N ASP A 93 2.41 -18.19 -15.86
CA ASP A 93 3.01 -19.35 -16.52
C ASP A 93 3.65 -20.34 -15.54
N GLU A 94 3.98 -19.89 -14.33
CA GLU A 94 4.44 -20.73 -13.23
C GLU A 94 3.31 -21.53 -12.54
N VAL A 95 2.05 -21.13 -12.79
CA VAL A 95 0.90 -21.78 -12.15
C VAL A 95 0.51 -23.06 -12.92
N PRO A 96 0.29 -24.21 -12.25
CA PRO A 96 -0.25 -25.40 -12.93
C PRO A 96 -1.61 -25.13 -13.58
N GLU A 97 -1.83 -25.69 -14.77
CA GLU A 97 -3.10 -25.53 -15.50
C GLU A 97 -4.32 -25.91 -14.65
N GLY A 98 -5.40 -25.15 -14.78
CA GLY A 98 -6.65 -25.38 -14.06
C GLY A 98 -6.64 -24.97 -12.58
N SER A 99 -5.50 -24.51 -12.03
CA SER A 99 -5.40 -24.14 -10.62
C SER A 99 -6.15 -22.86 -10.28
N VAL A 100 -6.51 -22.70 -9.01
CA VAL A 100 -7.09 -21.46 -8.49
C VAL A 100 -5.98 -20.40 -8.36
N THR A 101 -6.24 -19.23 -8.95
CA THR A 101 -5.26 -18.13 -9.00
C THR A 101 -5.92 -16.81 -8.62
N VAL A 102 -5.31 -16.09 -7.70
CA VAL A 102 -5.77 -14.77 -7.27
C VAL A 102 -4.88 -13.68 -7.88
N PHE A 103 -5.49 -12.69 -8.52
CA PHE A 103 -4.81 -11.47 -8.92
C PHE A 103 -4.77 -10.47 -7.77
N SER A 104 -3.64 -9.78 -7.62
CA SER A 104 -3.37 -8.88 -6.50
C SER A 104 -4.27 -7.64 -6.47
N ALA A 105 -4.26 -6.93 -5.34
CA ALA A 105 -4.97 -5.65 -5.19
C ALA A 105 -4.52 -4.58 -6.19
N HIS A 106 -3.30 -4.70 -6.74
CA HIS A 106 -2.67 -3.71 -7.63
C HIS A 106 -3.23 -3.75 -9.07
N GLY A 107 -3.99 -4.79 -9.39
CA GLY A 107 -4.52 -4.99 -10.74
C GLY A 107 -3.54 -5.68 -11.69
N VAL A 108 -4.06 -6.10 -12.81
CA VAL A 108 -3.29 -6.78 -13.87
C VAL A 108 -3.70 -6.26 -15.24
N SER A 109 -2.77 -6.33 -16.20
CA SER A 109 -3.07 -5.97 -17.58
C SER A 109 -3.99 -7.01 -18.25
N PRO A 110 -4.72 -6.65 -19.32
CA PRO A 110 -5.48 -7.60 -20.14
C PRO A 110 -4.65 -8.77 -20.68
N ALA A 111 -3.36 -8.55 -20.93
CA ALA A 111 -2.45 -9.60 -21.38
C ALA A 111 -2.27 -10.70 -20.34
N VAL A 112 -2.16 -10.35 -19.05
CA VAL A 112 -2.10 -11.30 -17.93
C VAL A 112 -3.40 -12.08 -17.81
N VAL A 113 -4.54 -11.41 -17.96
CA VAL A 113 -5.87 -12.07 -17.93
C VAL A 113 -6.00 -13.08 -19.07
N SER A 114 -5.56 -12.71 -20.29
CA SER A 114 -5.55 -13.61 -21.46
C SER A 114 -4.65 -14.81 -21.22
N ALA A 115 -3.42 -14.60 -20.73
CA ALA A 115 -2.48 -15.68 -20.45
C ALA A 115 -3.01 -16.66 -19.38
N ALA A 116 -3.70 -16.16 -18.36
CA ALA A 116 -4.37 -16.99 -17.36
C ALA A 116 -5.51 -17.82 -17.99
N GLY A 117 -6.29 -17.21 -18.89
CA GLY A 117 -7.34 -17.89 -19.65
C GLY A 117 -6.80 -19.01 -20.54
N ASP A 118 -5.71 -18.78 -21.25
CA ASP A 118 -5.05 -19.77 -22.11
C ASP A 118 -4.58 -21.01 -21.32
N ARG A 119 -4.25 -20.83 -20.05
CA ARG A 119 -3.88 -21.88 -19.09
C ARG A 119 -5.06 -22.46 -18.32
N GLN A 120 -6.29 -22.05 -18.65
CA GLN A 120 -7.52 -22.49 -18.01
C GLN A 120 -7.52 -22.29 -16.48
N LEU A 121 -6.84 -21.24 -15.97
CA LEU A 121 -6.78 -20.95 -14.55
C LEU A 121 -8.16 -20.52 -14.05
N ASN A 122 -8.52 -20.96 -12.84
CA ASN A 122 -9.70 -20.48 -12.13
C ASN A 122 -9.34 -19.18 -11.41
N THR A 123 -9.55 -18.05 -12.10
CA THR A 123 -9.08 -16.74 -11.62
C THR A 123 -10.07 -16.07 -10.69
N ILE A 124 -9.55 -15.47 -9.61
CA ILE A 124 -10.25 -14.59 -8.67
C ILE A 124 -9.59 -13.22 -8.75
N ASP A 125 -10.30 -12.22 -9.21
CA ASP A 125 -9.78 -10.87 -9.34
C ASP A 125 -9.96 -10.06 -8.05
N ALA A 126 -8.86 -9.94 -7.27
CA ALA A 126 -8.85 -9.14 -6.04
C ALA A 126 -8.44 -7.68 -6.27
N THR A 127 -8.31 -7.22 -7.52
CA THR A 127 -7.99 -5.82 -7.84
C THR A 127 -8.88 -4.85 -7.06
N CYS A 128 -8.26 -3.86 -6.42
CA CYS A 128 -8.98 -2.83 -5.69
C CYS A 128 -9.97 -2.09 -6.63
N PRO A 129 -11.22 -1.86 -6.20
CA PRO A 129 -12.20 -1.12 -7.03
C PRO A 129 -11.71 0.27 -7.47
N LEU A 130 -10.83 0.92 -6.69
CA LEU A 130 -10.26 2.22 -7.03
C LEU A 130 -9.18 2.12 -8.10
N VAL A 131 -8.39 1.05 -8.10
CA VAL A 131 -7.47 0.72 -9.21
C VAL A 131 -8.25 0.39 -10.47
N ASN A 132 -9.31 -0.44 -10.36
CA ASN A 132 -10.20 -0.73 -11.47
C ASN A 132 -10.89 0.52 -12.06
N LYS A 133 -11.06 1.58 -11.26
CA LYS A 133 -11.55 2.89 -11.74
C LYS A 133 -10.53 3.46 -12.74
N VAL A 134 -9.25 3.54 -12.36
CA VAL A 134 -8.17 4.07 -13.21
C VAL A 134 -8.02 3.26 -14.50
N HIS A 135 -8.06 1.93 -14.43
CA HIS A 135 -8.07 1.05 -15.61
C HIS A 135 -9.21 1.42 -16.57
N ARG A 136 -10.44 1.56 -16.06
CA ARG A 136 -11.60 1.93 -16.90
C ARG A 136 -11.46 3.32 -17.52
N GLU A 137 -10.85 4.26 -16.84
CA GLU A 137 -10.55 5.59 -17.35
C GLU A 137 -9.52 5.54 -18.48
N ALA A 138 -8.44 4.77 -18.30
CA ALA A 138 -7.46 4.52 -19.35
C ALA A 138 -8.13 3.98 -20.62
N VAL A 139 -8.94 2.92 -20.50
CA VAL A 139 -9.69 2.33 -21.63
C VAL A 139 -10.64 3.34 -22.28
N ARG A 140 -11.33 4.15 -21.46
CA ARG A 140 -12.29 5.15 -21.96
C ARG A 140 -11.60 6.24 -22.78
N PHE A 141 -10.49 6.77 -22.27
CA PHE A 141 -9.74 7.85 -22.95
C PHE A 141 -9.03 7.32 -24.22
N ALA A 142 -8.47 6.11 -24.17
CA ALA A 142 -7.90 5.47 -25.36
C ALA A 142 -8.92 5.29 -26.47
N LYS A 143 -10.18 4.88 -26.17
CA LYS A 143 -11.28 4.80 -27.15
C LYS A 143 -11.66 6.12 -27.78
N GLN A 144 -11.33 7.26 -27.12
CA GLN A 144 -11.55 8.60 -27.64
C GLN A 144 -10.30 9.16 -28.30
N ASP A 145 -9.27 8.36 -28.47
CA ASP A 145 -7.99 8.68 -29.09
C ASP A 145 -7.22 9.80 -28.36
N TYR A 146 -7.24 9.78 -27.03
CA TYR A 146 -6.41 10.65 -26.20
C TYR A 146 -5.01 10.07 -26.04
N ASP A 147 -4.02 10.95 -25.93
CA ASP A 147 -2.74 10.64 -25.31
C ASP A 147 -2.91 10.69 -23.79
N ILE A 148 -2.57 9.61 -23.12
CA ILE A 148 -2.79 9.43 -21.68
C ILE A 148 -1.44 9.52 -20.97
N LEU A 149 -1.28 10.49 -20.09
CA LEU A 149 -0.10 10.64 -19.26
C LEU A 149 -0.36 10.00 -17.90
N LEU A 150 0.20 8.81 -17.70
CA LEU A 150 0.07 8.07 -16.44
C LEU A 150 1.18 8.51 -15.48
N ILE A 151 0.82 9.33 -14.49
CA ILE A 151 1.74 9.71 -13.41
C ILE A 151 1.88 8.51 -12.48
N GLY A 152 3.11 7.99 -12.36
CA GLY A 152 3.36 6.77 -11.57
C GLY A 152 4.77 6.25 -11.73
N HIS A 153 5.15 5.29 -10.90
CA HIS A 153 6.51 4.75 -10.90
C HIS A 153 6.64 3.55 -11.84
N THR A 154 7.48 3.68 -12.84
CA THR A 154 7.85 2.58 -13.73
C THR A 154 8.30 1.35 -12.92
N GLY A 155 7.80 0.17 -13.28
CA GLY A 155 8.07 -1.08 -12.57
C GLY A 155 7.17 -1.36 -11.36
N HIS A 156 6.25 -0.45 -11.02
CA HIS A 156 5.22 -0.74 -10.04
C HIS A 156 4.08 -1.52 -10.69
N GLU A 157 3.60 -2.60 -10.04
CA GLU A 157 2.57 -3.50 -10.57
C GLU A 157 1.28 -2.78 -11.01
N GLU A 158 0.82 -1.80 -10.23
CA GLU A 158 -0.35 -0.99 -10.56
C GLU A 158 -0.15 -0.18 -11.84
N VAL A 159 1.05 0.37 -12.03
CA VAL A 159 1.41 1.15 -13.23
C VAL A 159 1.50 0.24 -14.46
N GLU A 160 2.12 -0.94 -14.31
CA GLU A 160 2.18 -1.95 -15.38
C GLU A 160 0.78 -2.44 -15.79
N GLY A 161 -0.08 -2.69 -14.79
CA GLY A 161 -1.47 -3.09 -15.01
C GLY A 161 -2.25 -2.04 -15.78
N THR A 162 -2.19 -0.79 -15.34
CA THR A 162 -2.88 0.35 -15.97
C THR A 162 -2.33 0.64 -17.36
N ALA A 163 -1.00 0.68 -17.52
CA ALA A 163 -0.37 0.92 -18.83
C ALA A 163 -0.73 -0.17 -19.85
N GLY A 164 -0.88 -1.40 -19.39
CA GLY A 164 -1.30 -2.53 -20.21
C GLY A 164 -2.73 -2.45 -20.74
N GLU A 165 -3.59 -1.60 -20.19
CA GLU A 165 -4.96 -1.39 -20.69
C GLU A 165 -5.00 -0.69 -22.06
N ALA A 166 -4.02 0.18 -22.33
CA ALA A 166 -3.95 0.92 -23.58
C ALA A 166 -2.49 1.32 -23.92
N PRO A 167 -1.60 0.35 -24.20
CA PRO A 167 -0.15 0.60 -24.32
C PRO A 167 0.21 1.57 -25.44
N GLU A 168 -0.60 1.65 -26.50
CA GLU A 168 -0.38 2.58 -27.62
C GLU A 168 -0.76 4.04 -27.30
N HIS A 169 -1.49 4.27 -26.20
CA HIS A 169 -1.99 5.59 -25.79
C HIS A 169 -1.34 6.11 -24.53
N ILE A 170 -0.71 5.25 -23.71
CA ILE A 170 -0.22 5.59 -22.39
C ILE A 170 1.29 5.85 -22.43
N GLN A 171 1.69 6.99 -21.89
CA GLN A 171 3.07 7.30 -21.53
C GLN A 171 3.16 7.49 -20.02
N ILE A 172 4.14 6.83 -19.38
CA ILE A 172 4.40 6.96 -17.94
C ILE A 172 5.22 8.23 -17.68
N VAL A 173 4.87 8.97 -16.63
CA VAL A 173 5.58 10.14 -16.12
C VAL A 173 5.93 9.86 -14.66
N ASN A 174 7.22 9.62 -14.38
CA ASN A 174 7.64 9.19 -13.03
C ASN A 174 7.75 10.36 -12.03
N SER A 175 8.06 11.56 -12.52
CA SER A 175 8.29 12.73 -11.66
C SER A 175 8.04 14.03 -12.41
N PRO A 176 7.93 15.17 -11.69
CA PRO A 176 7.83 16.48 -12.33
C PRO A 176 8.96 16.82 -13.31
N ASP A 177 10.18 16.25 -13.07
CA ASP A 177 11.37 16.53 -13.90
C ASP A 177 11.30 15.83 -15.27
N GLU A 178 10.45 14.83 -15.44
CA GLU A 178 10.26 14.14 -16.72
C GLU A 178 9.26 14.85 -17.65
N VAL A 179 8.53 15.83 -17.16
CA VAL A 179 7.48 16.55 -17.93
C VAL A 179 8.02 17.09 -19.25
N ASP A 180 9.25 17.64 -19.26
CA ASP A 180 9.86 18.19 -20.47
C ASP A 180 10.17 17.15 -21.55
N SER A 181 10.29 15.89 -21.19
CA SER A 181 10.56 14.78 -22.11
C SER A 181 9.31 14.16 -22.72
N VAL A 182 8.12 14.46 -22.19
CA VAL A 182 6.83 13.90 -22.65
C VAL A 182 6.59 14.26 -24.12
N THR A 183 6.14 13.31 -24.92
CA THR A 183 5.73 13.52 -26.31
C THR A 183 4.29 13.09 -26.50
N VAL A 184 3.51 13.87 -27.21
CA VAL A 184 2.09 13.59 -27.51
C VAL A 184 1.82 13.70 -29.00
N ARG A 185 0.86 12.94 -29.49
CA ARG A 185 0.43 12.97 -30.91
C ARG A 185 -0.39 14.23 -31.22
N ASP A 186 -1.29 14.57 -30.29
CA ASP A 186 -2.19 15.72 -30.42
C ASP A 186 -2.25 16.51 -29.08
N PRO A 187 -1.65 17.69 -28.98
CA PRO A 187 -1.66 18.52 -27.77
C PRO A 187 -3.06 18.94 -27.31
N GLU A 188 -4.06 18.87 -28.19
CA GLU A 188 -5.45 19.22 -27.84
C GLU A 188 -6.20 18.01 -27.23
N LYS A 189 -5.63 16.81 -27.30
CA LYS A 189 -6.22 15.55 -26.81
C LYS A 189 -5.31 14.85 -25.82
N VAL A 190 -4.97 15.51 -24.75
CA VAL A 190 -4.12 14.99 -23.67
C VAL A 190 -4.92 14.90 -22.38
N VAL A 191 -4.79 13.81 -21.67
CA VAL A 191 -5.36 13.58 -20.33
C VAL A 191 -4.32 13.00 -19.41
N TRP A 192 -4.37 13.35 -18.15
CA TRP A 192 -3.57 12.67 -17.13
C TRP A 192 -4.44 11.74 -16.29
N ILE A 193 -3.84 10.66 -15.84
CA ILE A 193 -4.34 9.75 -14.79
C ILE A 193 -3.18 9.43 -13.86
N SER A 194 -3.42 8.85 -12.69
CA SER A 194 -2.34 8.56 -11.77
C SER A 194 -2.44 7.22 -11.07
N GLN A 195 -1.30 6.72 -10.61
CA GLN A 195 -1.20 5.64 -9.63
C GLN A 195 -1.88 6.08 -8.33
N THR A 196 -2.60 5.16 -7.66
CA THR A 196 -3.45 5.49 -6.51
C THR A 196 -2.69 5.81 -5.21
N THR A 197 -1.37 5.53 -5.16
CA THR A 197 -0.55 5.59 -3.93
C THR A 197 0.58 6.63 -3.96
N LEU A 198 0.49 7.62 -4.85
CA LEU A 198 1.49 8.69 -4.96
C LEU A 198 1.37 9.74 -3.85
N SER A 199 2.40 10.59 -3.74
CA SER A 199 2.30 11.85 -3.00
C SER A 199 1.27 12.76 -3.67
N VAL A 200 0.33 13.27 -2.88
CA VAL A 200 -0.67 14.24 -3.39
C VAL A 200 0.02 15.50 -3.90
N ASP A 201 0.98 16.03 -3.14
CA ASP A 201 1.65 17.29 -3.47
C ASP A 201 2.54 17.15 -4.72
N GLU A 202 3.31 16.07 -4.83
CA GLU A 202 4.14 15.78 -6.00
C GLU A 202 3.30 15.55 -7.26
N THR A 203 2.16 14.88 -7.12
CA THR A 203 1.23 14.69 -8.24
C THR A 203 0.66 16.01 -8.71
N LEU A 204 0.26 16.89 -7.78
CA LEU A 204 -0.24 18.22 -8.13
C LEU A 204 0.83 19.10 -8.79
N GLU A 205 2.10 19.02 -8.35
CA GLU A 205 3.22 19.69 -9.00
C GLU A 205 3.42 19.16 -10.43
N THR A 206 3.41 17.85 -10.62
CA THR A 206 3.53 17.22 -11.95
C THR A 206 2.41 17.70 -12.87
N VAL A 207 1.17 17.70 -12.40
CA VAL A 207 0.00 18.17 -13.16
C VAL A 207 0.11 19.64 -13.49
N ALA A 208 0.60 20.48 -12.57
CA ALA A 208 0.80 21.92 -12.85
C ALA A 208 1.81 22.13 -13.99
N ARG A 209 2.96 21.45 -13.96
CA ARG A 209 3.95 21.51 -15.05
C ARG A 209 3.41 20.95 -16.37
N LEU A 210 2.63 19.85 -16.32
CA LEU A 210 1.96 19.32 -17.51
C LEU A 210 0.97 20.31 -18.12
N ARG A 211 0.22 21.09 -17.31
CA ARG A 211 -0.71 22.12 -17.78
C ARG A 211 0.00 23.30 -18.43
N GLU A 212 1.16 23.70 -17.92
CA GLU A 212 1.97 24.75 -18.55
C GLU A 212 2.40 24.30 -19.94
N ARG A 213 2.75 23.03 -20.11
CA ARG A 213 3.18 22.48 -21.39
C ARG A 213 2.02 22.14 -22.34
N PHE A 214 0.91 21.61 -21.80
CA PHE A 214 -0.29 21.21 -22.53
C PHE A 214 -1.51 21.97 -21.97
N PRO A 215 -1.81 23.19 -22.46
CA PRO A 215 -2.91 24.00 -21.92
C PRO A 215 -4.30 23.34 -22.04
N SER A 216 -4.48 22.41 -22.97
CA SER A 216 -5.70 21.63 -23.17
C SER A 216 -5.76 20.35 -22.33
N LEU A 217 -4.78 20.11 -21.41
CA LEU A 217 -4.71 18.93 -20.56
C LEU A 217 -6.02 18.74 -19.78
N GLN A 218 -6.63 17.56 -19.94
CA GLN A 218 -7.84 17.19 -19.24
C GLN A 218 -7.54 16.49 -17.92
N ASP A 219 -8.43 16.70 -16.96
CA ASP A 219 -8.42 15.99 -15.68
C ASP A 219 -9.19 14.68 -15.76
N PRO A 220 -8.82 13.68 -14.93
CA PRO A 220 -9.70 12.55 -14.69
C PRO A 220 -11.03 13.02 -14.07
N PRO A 221 -12.14 12.27 -14.24
CA PRO A 221 -13.45 12.66 -13.73
C PRO A 221 -13.55 12.83 -12.22
N SER A 222 -12.65 12.20 -11.50
CA SER A 222 -12.47 12.31 -10.04
C SER A 222 -11.03 11.94 -9.70
N ASP A 223 -10.58 12.27 -8.49
CA ASP A 223 -9.23 11.99 -8.03
C ASP A 223 -8.86 10.51 -8.20
N ASP A 224 -7.68 10.24 -8.72
CA ASP A 224 -7.13 8.90 -8.87
C ASP A 224 -6.36 8.47 -7.63
N ILE A 225 -5.70 9.40 -6.93
CA ILE A 225 -5.12 9.11 -5.63
C ILE A 225 -6.25 8.69 -4.68
N CYS A 226 -6.14 7.49 -4.14
CA CYS A 226 -7.23 6.93 -3.36
C CYS A 226 -7.39 7.63 -2.00
N TYR A 227 -8.62 7.62 -1.46
CA TYR A 227 -8.93 8.21 -0.17
C TYR A 227 -7.99 7.73 0.95
N ALA A 228 -7.63 6.44 0.92
CA ALA A 228 -6.76 5.87 1.95
C ALA A 228 -5.35 6.47 1.92
N THR A 229 -4.81 6.73 0.73
CA THR A 229 -3.54 7.42 0.54
C THR A 229 -3.63 8.87 1.03
N SER A 230 -4.64 9.62 0.56
CA SER A 230 -4.83 11.02 0.95
C SER A 230 -5.03 11.19 2.45
N ASN A 231 -5.85 10.33 3.07
CA ASN A 231 -6.12 10.38 4.51
C ASN A 231 -4.87 10.10 5.34
N ARG A 232 -4.08 9.07 4.98
CA ARG A 232 -2.83 8.76 5.70
C ARG A 232 -1.78 9.84 5.54
N GLN A 233 -1.68 10.44 4.36
CA GLN A 233 -0.82 11.61 4.16
C GLN A 233 -1.31 12.82 4.97
N GLY A 234 -2.62 13.07 5.02
CA GLY A 234 -3.21 14.09 5.90
C GLY A 234 -2.85 13.88 7.37
N ALA A 235 -2.96 12.64 7.85
CA ALA A 235 -2.63 12.31 9.24
C ALA A 235 -1.13 12.51 9.55
N ILE A 236 -0.24 12.14 8.61
CA ILE A 236 1.20 12.38 8.77
C ILE A 236 1.53 13.86 8.77
N LYS A 237 0.91 14.67 7.91
CA LYS A 237 1.09 16.12 7.84
C LYS A 237 0.75 16.81 9.16
N GLU A 238 -0.22 16.26 9.90
CA GLU A 238 -0.62 16.79 11.22
C GLU A 238 0.39 16.46 12.31
N ILE A 239 0.91 15.23 12.36
CA ILE A 239 1.81 14.80 13.45
C ILE A 239 3.29 15.11 13.18
N ALA A 240 3.72 15.21 11.93
CA ALA A 240 5.13 15.37 11.54
C ALA A 240 5.77 16.63 12.14
N PRO A 241 5.15 17.84 12.12
CA PRO A 241 5.74 19.05 12.68
C PRO A 241 5.96 18.98 14.20
N GLN A 242 5.25 18.09 14.87
CA GLN A 242 5.27 17.91 16.31
C GLN A 242 6.18 16.76 16.76
N SER A 243 6.77 16.04 15.80
CA SER A 243 7.53 14.81 16.06
C SER A 243 9.04 15.03 15.89
N ASP A 244 9.82 14.57 16.85
CA ASP A 244 11.28 14.51 16.73
C ASP A 244 11.69 13.34 15.80
N LEU A 245 10.95 12.23 15.88
CA LEU A 245 11.12 11.04 15.07
C LEU A 245 9.74 10.57 14.60
N VAL A 246 9.59 10.28 13.30
CA VAL A 246 8.42 9.58 12.78
C VAL A 246 8.82 8.15 12.40
N ILE A 247 8.06 7.17 12.88
CA ILE A 247 8.20 5.77 12.48
C ILE A 247 7.00 5.40 11.61
N VAL A 248 7.28 4.94 10.41
CA VAL A 248 6.30 4.41 9.46
C VAL A 248 6.43 2.90 9.42
N VAL A 249 5.41 2.18 9.86
CA VAL A 249 5.37 0.72 9.71
C VAL A 249 4.90 0.39 8.29
N GLY A 250 5.65 -0.47 7.60
CA GLY A 250 5.33 -0.89 6.23
C GLY A 250 6.54 -1.34 5.42
N SER A 251 6.32 -2.06 4.34
CA SER A 251 7.37 -2.68 3.52
C SER A 251 8.02 -1.72 2.53
N ALA A 252 9.27 -1.99 2.16
CA ALA A 252 10.07 -1.15 1.28
C ALA A 252 9.52 -1.03 -0.14
N ASN A 253 8.82 -2.06 -0.62
CA ASN A 253 8.16 -2.08 -1.91
C ASN A 253 6.72 -1.53 -1.89
N SER A 254 6.22 -1.10 -0.73
CA SER A 254 4.94 -0.41 -0.61
C SER A 254 5.09 1.06 -0.94
N SER A 255 4.64 1.49 -2.12
CA SER A 255 4.65 2.90 -2.54
C SER A 255 4.03 3.81 -1.47
N ASN A 256 2.84 3.46 -0.96
CA ASN A 256 2.20 4.23 0.11
C ASN A 256 3.07 4.38 1.36
N SER A 257 3.73 3.30 1.82
CA SER A 257 4.58 3.37 3.03
C SER A 257 5.85 4.20 2.82
N VAL A 258 6.44 4.12 1.63
CA VAL A 258 7.61 4.95 1.26
C VAL A 258 7.21 6.42 1.23
N ARG A 259 6.09 6.76 0.59
CA ARG A 259 5.59 8.14 0.52
C ARG A 259 5.28 8.74 1.88
N LEU A 260 4.75 7.97 2.83
CA LEU A 260 4.50 8.46 4.20
C LEU A 260 5.79 8.89 4.91
N LYS A 261 6.91 8.16 4.71
CA LYS A 261 8.22 8.57 5.23
C LYS A 261 8.67 9.90 4.62
N GLU A 262 8.54 10.05 3.32
CA GLU A 262 8.94 11.27 2.58
C GLU A 262 8.09 12.46 3.01
N VAL A 263 6.77 12.33 3.01
CA VAL A 263 5.84 13.37 3.48
C VAL A 263 6.14 13.76 4.93
N ALA A 264 6.49 12.82 5.82
CA ALA A 264 6.88 13.16 7.19
C ALA A 264 8.08 14.11 7.24
N LEU A 265 9.10 13.89 6.41
CA LEU A 265 10.30 14.75 6.32
C LEU A 265 9.96 16.11 5.72
N GLU A 266 9.18 16.13 4.63
CA GLU A 266 8.74 17.35 3.96
C GLU A 266 7.93 18.27 4.89
N TYR A 267 7.13 17.69 5.77
CA TYR A 267 6.28 18.41 6.71
C TYR A 267 6.90 18.63 8.10
N GLY A 268 8.21 18.46 8.21
CA GLY A 268 8.99 18.98 9.34
C GLY A 268 9.31 17.99 10.45
N ALA A 269 9.10 16.69 10.26
CA ALA A 269 9.71 15.70 11.15
C ALA A 269 11.22 15.82 11.08
N LYS A 270 11.91 15.86 12.22
CA LYS A 270 13.39 15.98 12.26
C LYS A 270 14.06 14.72 11.70
N ARG A 271 13.38 13.59 11.86
CA ARG A 271 13.78 12.27 11.34
C ARG A 271 12.54 11.46 11.02
N ALA A 272 12.60 10.68 9.95
CA ALA A 272 11.57 9.69 9.62
C ALA A 272 12.22 8.38 9.19
N GLU A 273 11.72 7.27 9.74
CA GLU A 273 12.21 5.94 9.43
C GLU A 273 11.05 4.99 9.11
N ARG A 274 11.32 4.02 8.24
CA ARG A 274 10.37 2.98 7.87
C ARG A 274 10.88 1.62 8.31
N VAL A 275 10.00 0.83 8.89
CA VAL A 275 10.30 -0.53 9.35
C VAL A 275 9.19 -1.50 8.92
N ASP A 276 9.53 -2.73 8.58
CA ASP A 276 8.55 -3.80 8.39
C ASP A 276 8.06 -4.33 9.75
N PHE A 277 8.97 -4.43 10.72
CA PHE A 277 8.74 -5.07 12.02
C PHE A 277 9.38 -4.28 13.16
N ALA A 278 8.83 -4.40 14.36
CA ALA A 278 9.33 -3.72 15.55
C ALA A 278 10.83 -4.00 15.84
N HIS A 279 11.30 -5.21 15.56
CA HIS A 279 12.71 -5.58 15.80
C HIS A 279 13.72 -4.86 14.88
N GLN A 280 13.26 -4.17 13.82
CA GLN A 280 14.09 -3.37 12.93
C GLN A 280 14.29 -1.94 13.44
N VAL A 281 13.54 -1.53 14.45
CA VAL A 281 13.72 -0.22 15.08
C VAL A 281 15.08 -0.19 15.78
N ASP A 282 15.91 0.78 15.39
CA ASP A 282 17.21 0.98 16.00
C ASP A 282 17.07 1.86 17.25
N GLU A 283 17.50 1.36 18.37
CA GLU A 283 17.41 2.06 19.67
C GLU A 283 18.15 3.39 19.69
N SER A 284 19.20 3.56 18.85
CA SER A 284 19.91 4.83 18.72
C SER A 284 19.03 5.97 18.18
N TRP A 285 17.92 5.64 17.52
CA TRP A 285 16.98 6.66 17.03
C TRP A 285 16.32 7.45 18.15
N PHE A 286 16.26 6.90 19.35
CA PHE A 286 15.60 7.52 20.51
C PHE A 286 16.48 8.52 21.28
N GLU A 287 17.75 8.69 20.89
CA GLU A 287 18.64 9.65 21.54
C GLU A 287 18.14 11.08 21.33
N GLY A 288 17.79 11.77 22.42
CA GLY A 288 17.27 13.15 22.40
C GLY A 288 15.84 13.31 21.88
N VAL A 289 15.11 12.20 21.64
CA VAL A 289 13.74 12.20 21.15
C VAL A 289 12.75 12.25 22.31
N ALA A 290 11.88 13.27 22.31
CA ALA A 290 10.77 13.41 23.25
C ALA A 290 9.45 12.93 22.65
N THR A 291 9.20 13.25 21.38
CA THR A 291 7.95 12.92 20.70
C THR A 291 8.22 12.00 19.51
N VAL A 292 7.61 10.82 19.51
CA VAL A 292 7.61 9.89 18.40
C VAL A 292 6.26 9.96 17.70
N GLY A 293 6.25 10.29 16.40
CA GLY A 293 5.09 10.08 15.53
C GLY A 293 5.07 8.64 15.05
N LEU A 294 3.93 7.97 15.12
CA LEU A 294 3.76 6.60 14.65
C LEU A 294 2.59 6.50 13.66
N THR A 295 2.84 5.91 12.52
CA THR A 295 1.84 5.58 11.52
C THR A 295 2.16 4.27 10.82
N SER A 296 1.27 3.84 9.93
CA SER A 296 1.52 2.69 9.08
C SER A 296 0.88 2.83 7.69
N GLY A 297 1.46 2.13 6.73
CA GLY A 297 0.93 2.09 5.37
C GLY A 297 -0.40 1.35 5.28
N ALA A 298 -1.10 1.55 4.16
CA ALA A 298 -2.43 1.00 3.88
C ALA A 298 -2.47 -0.54 3.74
N SER A 299 -1.31 -1.19 3.65
CA SER A 299 -1.16 -2.65 3.57
C SER A 299 -0.69 -3.30 4.88
N VAL A 300 -0.68 -2.55 5.99
CA VAL A 300 -0.11 -3.00 7.27
C VAL A 300 -1.21 -3.44 8.23
N PRO A 301 -1.20 -4.69 8.72
CA PRO A 301 -2.12 -5.11 9.77
C PRO A 301 -1.78 -4.42 11.10
N GLU A 302 -2.82 -4.08 11.86
CA GLU A 302 -2.70 -3.32 13.13
C GLU A 302 -1.76 -4.01 14.15
N VAL A 303 -1.65 -5.33 14.12
CA VAL A 303 -0.76 -6.08 15.02
C VAL A 303 0.70 -5.58 14.95
N LEU A 304 1.19 -5.21 13.76
CA LEU A 304 2.55 -4.71 13.60
C LEU A 304 2.74 -3.31 14.21
N VAL A 305 1.69 -2.48 14.20
CA VAL A 305 1.70 -1.19 14.88
C VAL A 305 1.72 -1.38 16.39
N GLN A 306 0.92 -2.32 16.89
CA GLN A 306 0.88 -2.66 18.32
C GLN A 306 2.23 -3.21 18.83
N GLU A 307 2.95 -3.99 18.02
CA GLU A 307 4.30 -4.44 18.35
C GLU A 307 5.29 -3.27 18.47
N VAL A 308 5.20 -2.27 17.58
CA VAL A 308 6.03 -1.07 17.66
C VAL A 308 5.65 -0.23 18.90
N LEU A 309 4.36 -0.09 19.22
CA LEU A 309 3.91 0.60 20.45
C LEU A 309 4.43 -0.10 21.71
N ALA A 310 4.38 -1.44 21.74
CA ALA A 310 4.92 -2.20 22.86
C ALA A 310 6.44 -1.96 23.03
N LEU A 311 7.18 -1.95 21.92
CA LEU A 311 8.61 -1.62 21.92
C LEU A 311 8.85 -0.19 22.42
N LEU A 312 8.08 0.79 21.95
CA LEU A 312 8.21 2.19 22.38
C LEU A 312 7.96 2.34 23.89
N ALA A 313 7.01 1.60 24.45
CA ALA A 313 6.75 1.60 25.89
C ALA A 313 7.97 1.11 26.71
N GLU A 314 8.73 0.12 26.22
CA GLU A 314 9.99 -0.34 26.84
C GLU A 314 11.02 0.80 26.96
N TYR A 315 10.99 1.77 26.02
CA TYR A 315 11.85 2.94 25.98
C TYR A 315 11.23 4.19 26.68
N GLY A 316 10.10 4.01 27.38
CA GLY A 316 9.45 5.04 28.20
C GLY A 316 8.45 5.91 27.47
N TYR A 317 8.06 5.60 26.24
CA TYR A 317 6.99 6.28 25.50
C TYR A 317 5.63 5.63 25.81
N GLU A 318 5.17 5.77 27.05
CA GLU A 318 3.92 5.17 27.54
C GLU A 318 2.69 6.08 27.28
N ASN A 319 2.93 7.39 27.10
CA ASN A 319 1.86 8.35 26.81
C ASN A 319 1.53 8.34 25.32
N ILE A 320 0.41 7.75 24.95
CA ILE A 320 -0.06 7.65 23.56
C ILE A 320 -1.20 8.65 23.37
N GLU A 321 -1.02 9.58 22.44
CA GLU A 321 -2.01 10.54 21.98
C GLU A 321 -2.44 10.17 20.56
N GLU A 322 -3.69 9.74 20.40
CA GLU A 322 -4.24 9.43 19.08
C GLU A 322 -4.69 10.71 18.38
N VAL A 323 -4.19 10.92 17.14
CA VAL A 323 -4.48 12.09 16.31
C VAL A 323 -5.33 11.64 15.13
N GLU A 324 -6.64 11.78 15.26
CA GLU A 324 -7.62 11.42 14.23
C GLU A 324 -7.84 12.59 13.26
N THR A 325 -7.61 12.38 11.97
CA THR A 325 -7.80 13.39 10.93
C THR A 325 -8.95 13.07 9.96
N ALA A 326 -9.32 11.81 9.85
CA ALA A 326 -10.41 11.35 8.99
C ALA A 326 -10.99 10.03 9.50
N LYS A 327 -12.27 9.76 9.16
CA LYS A 327 -12.93 8.46 9.39
C LYS A 327 -13.07 7.71 8.08
N GLU A 328 -12.83 6.42 8.12
CA GLU A 328 -12.93 5.53 6.96
C GLU A 328 -14.02 4.49 7.21
N ASP A 329 -15.18 4.65 6.55
CA ASP A 329 -16.33 3.74 6.68
C ASP A 329 -16.59 2.95 5.37
N ILE A 330 -15.60 2.97 4.44
CA ILE A 330 -15.74 2.31 3.14
C ILE A 330 -15.51 0.81 3.31
N LEU A 331 -16.43 0.02 2.74
CA LEU A 331 -16.31 -1.43 2.64
C LEU A 331 -16.48 -1.85 1.18
N PHE A 332 -15.65 -2.78 0.72
CA PHE A 332 -15.78 -3.36 -0.60
C PHE A 332 -16.26 -4.82 -0.52
N SER A 333 -17.21 -5.17 -1.40
CA SER A 333 -17.64 -6.57 -1.55
C SER A 333 -16.49 -7.43 -2.08
N LEU A 334 -16.44 -8.69 -1.64
CA LEU A 334 -15.50 -9.69 -2.18
C LEU A 334 -15.57 -9.80 -3.71
N PRO A 335 -14.54 -10.32 -4.38
CA PRO A 335 -14.56 -10.60 -5.81
C PRO A 335 -15.79 -11.37 -6.24
N LYS A 336 -16.34 -11.04 -7.43
CA LYS A 336 -17.60 -11.63 -7.90
C LYS A 336 -17.50 -13.14 -8.09
N GLU A 337 -16.33 -13.61 -8.53
CA GLU A 337 -16.02 -15.02 -8.75
C GLU A 337 -16.14 -15.79 -7.44
N LEU A 338 -15.51 -15.29 -6.40
CA LEU A 338 -15.51 -15.89 -5.06
C LEU A 338 -16.90 -15.85 -4.43
N ARG A 339 -17.62 -14.72 -4.54
CA ARG A 339 -19.00 -14.63 -4.04
C ARG A 339 -19.96 -15.63 -4.74
N ALA A 340 -19.74 -15.87 -6.03
CA ALA A 340 -20.52 -16.86 -6.78
C ALA A 340 -20.22 -18.29 -6.30
N ALA A 341 -18.94 -18.60 -6.05
CA ALA A 341 -18.51 -19.90 -5.56
C ALA A 341 -19.10 -20.17 -4.15
N LEU A 342 -18.93 -19.24 -3.20
CA LEU A 342 -19.44 -19.38 -1.83
C LEU A 342 -20.97 -19.54 -1.74
N LYS A 343 -21.73 -18.85 -2.61
CA LYS A 343 -23.20 -19.01 -2.66
C LYS A 343 -23.65 -20.39 -3.13
N ASN A 344 -22.88 -21.04 -4.01
CA ASN A 344 -23.23 -22.38 -4.48
C ASN A 344 -23.12 -23.41 -3.36
N ASP A 345 -22.18 -23.26 -2.45
CA ASP A 345 -22.03 -24.15 -1.29
C ASP A 345 -23.20 -24.02 -0.31
N GLU A 346 -23.65 -22.78 -0.03
CA GLU A 346 -24.81 -22.53 0.85
C GLU A 346 -26.09 -23.17 0.33
N ASN A 347 -26.22 -23.35 -1.00
CA ASN A 347 -27.40 -23.96 -1.62
C ASN A 347 -27.31 -25.50 -1.78
N THR A 348 -26.13 -26.08 -1.55
CA THR A 348 -25.88 -27.53 -1.67
C THR A 348 -25.72 -28.26 -0.35
N GLY A 349 -25.64 -27.55 0.79
CA GLY A 349 -25.59 -28.08 2.16
C GLY A 349 -26.94 -27.93 2.86
#